data_305689899e01558836db3f8ade8ca269
#
_entry.id   305689899e01558836db3f8ade8ca269
#
_cell.length_a   1.000
_cell.length_b   1.000
_cell.length_c   1.000
_cell.angle_alpha   90.00
_cell.angle_beta   90.00
_cell.angle_gamma   90.00
#
_symmetry.space_group_name_H-M   'P 1'
#
loop_
_entity.id
_entity.type
_entity.pdbx_description
1 polymer ?
#
loop_
_entity_poly.entity_id
_entity_poly.type
_entity_poly.pdbx_seq_one_letter_code
_entity_poly.pdbx_strand_id
1 'polypeptide(L)'
;NVFNKGKITDAFPMDKSLRYEVDRTEPVIKTIQDFSESEGILKLAEKCNGSGDCRKPVSAGGTMCPSYRASKDEKDTTRARANTLREFLTNSDQANKFNHKELKQVFDLCLSCKACASECPSNVDVAALKAEFLYQYQETNGYSFRSKLFANNVKYNKLGSITPALTNVLLNTSLAKGIMGVAQQRSVPKLASKTFSKWFQKQHVASNLSSRATSRDLKKVYLFNDEFTNYYDVEIG
;
A
#
# COMPACT_ATOMS: atom_id res chain seq x y z
N ASN A 1 -19.85 38.13 20.26
CA ASN A 1 -18.67 38.02 19.44
C ASN A 1 -18.73 36.69 18.66
N VAL A 2 -19.09 36.77 17.37
CA VAL A 2 -19.26 35.57 16.53
C VAL A 2 -17.89 34.96 16.15
N PHE A 3 -16.85 35.79 16.06
CA PHE A 3 -15.50 35.41 15.75
C PHE A 3 -14.67 35.25 17.03
N ASN A 4 -13.79 34.29 17.08
CA ASN A 4 -12.86 34.05 18.20
C ASN A 4 -13.51 33.69 19.55
N LYS A 5 -14.78 33.20 19.56
CA LYS A 5 -15.42 32.69 20.76
C LYS A 5 -14.59 31.49 21.28
N GLY A 6 -14.31 31.49 22.59
CA GLY A 6 -13.50 30.46 23.20
C GLY A 6 -12.00 30.54 22.93
N LYS A 7 -11.55 31.52 22.12
CA LYS A 7 -10.10 31.70 21.81
C LYS A 7 -9.55 32.97 22.46
N ILE A 8 -10.23 34.10 22.31
CA ILE A 8 -9.84 35.40 22.85
C ILE A 8 -10.86 35.88 23.88
N THR A 9 -12.15 35.83 23.54
CA THR A 9 -13.24 36.14 24.47
C THR A 9 -13.71 34.86 25.11
N ASP A 10 -13.76 34.82 26.44
CA ASP A 10 -14.10 33.62 27.24
C ASP A 10 -13.27 32.42 26.80
N ALA A 11 -11.94 32.58 26.74
CA ALA A 11 -11.01 31.56 26.29
C ALA A 11 -11.14 30.31 27.18
N PHE A 12 -11.20 29.16 26.52
CA PHE A 12 -11.18 27.89 27.24
C PHE A 12 -9.86 27.71 27.99
N PRO A 13 -9.87 27.11 29.19
CA PRO A 13 -8.64 26.63 29.81
C PRO A 13 -7.81 25.77 28.86
N MET A 14 -6.48 25.79 28.98
CA MET A 14 -5.56 25.10 28.07
C MET A 14 -5.70 23.57 28.09
N ASP A 15 -6.30 23.04 29.16
CA ASP A 15 -6.58 21.61 29.36
C ASP A 15 -7.96 21.18 28.86
N LYS A 16 -8.77 22.11 28.32
CA LYS A 16 -10.11 21.81 27.78
C LYS A 16 -10.15 21.88 26.26
N SER A 17 -11.10 21.14 25.69
CA SER A 17 -11.29 21.09 24.24
C SER A 17 -10.05 20.65 23.45
N LEU A 18 -9.21 19.87 24.11
CA LEU A 18 -8.07 19.21 23.48
C LEU A 18 -8.54 18.11 22.52
N ARG A 19 -7.66 17.70 21.64
CA ARG A 19 -7.88 16.57 20.73
C ARG A 19 -8.04 15.24 21.49
N TYR A 20 -7.46 15.17 22.67
CA TYR A 20 -7.43 14.00 23.56
C TYR A 20 -7.78 14.43 24.96
N GLU A 21 -8.37 13.53 25.74
CA GLU A 21 -8.51 13.71 27.17
C GLU A 21 -7.12 13.71 27.82
N VAL A 22 -6.94 14.56 28.84
CA VAL A 22 -5.65 14.75 29.53
C VAL A 22 -5.15 13.45 30.16
N ASP A 23 -6.06 12.66 30.72
CA ASP A 23 -5.77 11.44 31.45
C ASP A 23 -6.02 10.16 30.64
N ARG A 24 -6.07 10.25 29.30
CA ARG A 24 -6.34 9.06 28.49
C ARG A 24 -5.27 8.00 28.67
N THR A 25 -5.69 6.78 28.83
CA THR A 25 -4.80 5.61 28.76
C THR A 25 -4.59 5.25 27.29
N GLU A 26 -3.34 5.25 26.84
CA GLU A 26 -3.03 4.84 25.47
C GLU A 26 -3.10 3.32 25.33
N PRO A 27 -3.83 2.80 24.34
CA PRO A 27 -3.91 1.36 24.14
C PRO A 27 -2.59 0.80 23.63
N VAL A 28 -2.16 -0.32 24.19
CA VAL A 28 -1.01 -1.07 23.68
C VAL A 28 -1.47 -1.87 22.46
N ILE A 29 -1.01 -1.48 21.27
CA ILE A 29 -1.38 -2.10 20.00
C ILE A 29 -0.19 -2.89 19.47
N LYS A 30 -0.34 -4.20 19.36
CA LYS A 30 0.66 -5.07 18.74
C LYS A 30 0.53 -4.99 17.22
N THR A 31 1.64 -4.68 16.55
CA THR A 31 1.72 -4.60 15.09
C THR A 31 2.77 -5.56 14.55
N ILE A 32 2.62 -6.00 13.28
CA ILE A 32 3.66 -6.77 12.60
C ILE A 32 4.69 -5.88 11.90
N GLN A 33 4.29 -4.65 11.54
CA GLN A 33 5.22 -3.66 11.02
C GLN A 33 5.86 -2.89 12.18
N ASP A 34 7.08 -2.43 11.94
CA ASP A 34 7.79 -1.59 12.90
C ASP A 34 7.31 -0.13 12.78
N PHE A 35 6.71 0.38 13.85
CA PHE A 35 6.29 1.77 14.01
C PHE A 35 7.07 2.48 15.11
N SER A 36 8.22 1.96 15.53
CA SER A 36 9.02 2.48 16.64
C SER A 36 9.47 3.93 16.43
N GLU A 37 9.83 4.32 15.20
CA GLU A 37 10.17 5.71 14.85
C GLU A 37 9.03 6.72 15.12
N SER A 38 7.81 6.22 15.22
CA SER A 38 6.62 7.04 15.49
C SER A 38 6.01 6.73 16.86
N GLU A 39 6.74 6.03 17.74
CA GLU A 39 6.24 5.61 19.05
C GLU A 39 4.94 4.76 18.98
N GLY A 40 4.73 4.10 17.85
CA GLY A 40 3.60 3.23 17.59
C GLY A 40 2.64 3.71 16.49
N ILE A 41 1.77 2.80 16.06
CA ILE A 41 0.83 3.05 14.96
C ILE A 41 -0.17 4.17 15.30
N LEU A 42 -0.62 4.26 16.56
CA LEU A 42 -1.53 5.31 17.00
C LEU A 42 -0.86 6.68 16.88
N LYS A 43 0.37 6.81 17.32
CA LYS A 43 1.14 8.06 17.23
C LYS A 43 1.42 8.45 15.79
N LEU A 44 1.68 7.49 14.89
CA LEU A 44 1.82 7.78 13.48
C LEU A 44 0.51 8.37 12.90
N ALA A 45 -0.65 7.84 13.26
CA ALA A 45 -1.94 8.38 12.85
C ALA A 45 -2.19 9.78 13.45
N GLU A 46 -1.75 10.01 14.69
CA GLU A 46 -1.86 11.28 15.41
C GLU A 46 -0.96 12.39 14.88
N LYS A 47 0.09 12.10 14.12
CA LYS A 47 0.91 13.11 13.46
C LYS A 47 0.11 14.05 12.55
N CYS A 48 -1.08 13.65 12.09
CA CYS A 48 -1.93 14.48 11.26
C CYS A 48 -2.34 15.77 11.98
N ASN A 49 -1.75 16.89 11.61
CA ASN A 49 -2.04 18.21 12.16
C ASN A 49 -3.18 18.98 11.44
N GLY A 50 -3.79 18.33 10.43
CA GLY A 50 -4.91 18.94 9.69
C GLY A 50 -4.51 19.98 8.65
N SER A 51 -3.23 20.09 8.23
CA SER A 51 -2.73 21.07 7.23
C SER A 51 -3.56 21.09 5.94
N GLY A 52 -4.13 19.96 5.55
CA GLY A 52 -4.98 19.90 4.36
C GLY A 52 -4.23 19.74 3.04
N ASP A 53 -2.91 19.57 3.05
CA ASP A 53 -2.10 19.32 1.83
C ASP A 53 -2.60 18.13 1.03
N CYS A 54 -3.21 17.13 1.67
CA CYS A 54 -3.87 16.00 1.01
C CYS A 54 -5.13 16.36 0.22
N ARG A 55 -5.58 17.61 0.26
CA ARG A 55 -6.71 18.16 -0.51
C ARG A 55 -6.29 19.09 -1.64
N LYS A 56 -5.01 19.19 -1.92
CA LYS A 56 -4.52 20.06 -3.01
C LYS A 56 -5.15 19.65 -4.35
N PRO A 57 -5.56 20.63 -5.17
CA PRO A 57 -6.00 20.36 -6.54
C PRO A 57 -4.82 19.90 -7.41
N VAL A 58 -5.11 19.31 -8.56
CA VAL A 58 -4.07 18.86 -9.51
C VAL A 58 -3.18 20.04 -9.94
N SER A 59 -3.76 21.24 -10.09
CA SER A 59 -3.03 22.47 -10.47
C SER A 59 -1.97 22.90 -9.47
N ALA A 60 -2.06 22.48 -8.21
CA ALA A 60 -1.06 22.80 -7.18
C ALA A 60 0.19 21.89 -7.23
N GLY A 61 0.27 20.98 -8.19
CA GLY A 61 1.37 20.04 -8.30
C GLY A 61 1.34 18.92 -7.27
N GLY A 62 2.46 18.18 -7.17
CA GLY A 62 2.60 17.01 -6.31
C GLY A 62 1.72 15.84 -6.75
N THR A 63 1.84 14.74 -6.03
CA THR A 63 1.09 13.50 -6.32
C THR A 63 0.18 13.06 -5.18
N MET A 64 0.29 13.71 -4.00
CA MET A 64 -0.42 13.30 -2.81
C MET A 64 -1.93 13.25 -2.99
N CYS A 65 -2.45 12.19 -2.53
CA CYS A 65 -3.81 11.71 -2.46
C CYS A 65 -4.55 11.62 -3.81
N PRO A 66 -4.13 10.69 -4.72
CA PRO A 66 -4.81 10.48 -6.00
C PRO A 66 -6.30 10.13 -5.84
N SER A 67 -6.65 9.39 -4.77
CA SER A 67 -8.05 9.04 -4.49
C SER A 67 -8.91 10.27 -4.23
N TYR A 68 -8.45 11.21 -3.41
CA TYR A 68 -9.17 12.48 -3.21
C TYR A 68 -9.23 13.31 -4.50
N ARG A 69 -8.14 13.35 -5.27
CA ARG A 69 -8.14 14.10 -6.55
C ARG A 69 -9.19 13.61 -7.52
N ALA A 70 -9.48 12.30 -7.49
CA ALA A 70 -10.52 11.68 -8.31
C ALA A 70 -11.93 11.87 -7.74
N SER A 71 -12.14 11.56 -6.45
CA SER A 71 -13.47 11.55 -5.83
C SER A 71 -13.94 12.91 -5.35
N LYS A 72 -13.02 13.79 -4.92
CA LYS A 72 -13.27 15.04 -4.19
C LYS A 72 -13.99 14.83 -2.84
N ASP A 73 -14.07 13.60 -2.38
CA ASP A 73 -14.68 13.26 -1.11
C ASP A 73 -13.62 13.28 0.02
N GLU A 74 -13.96 13.93 1.14
CA GLU A 74 -13.06 14.05 2.29
C GLU A 74 -12.61 12.71 2.84
N LYS A 75 -13.48 11.69 2.84
CA LYS A 75 -13.14 10.33 3.32
C LYS A 75 -11.95 9.71 2.60
N ASP A 76 -11.66 10.16 1.39
CA ASP A 76 -10.59 9.63 0.55
C ASP A 76 -9.25 10.36 0.74
N THR A 77 -9.19 11.29 1.70
CA THR A 77 -7.96 12.01 2.03
C THR A 77 -7.05 11.24 2.96
N THR A 78 -5.76 11.56 2.97
CA THR A 78 -4.81 11.11 3.98
C THR A 78 -5.28 11.48 5.39
N ARG A 79 -5.80 12.71 5.55
CA ARG A 79 -6.29 13.23 6.81
C ARG A 79 -7.45 12.41 7.36
N ALA A 80 -8.46 12.12 6.54
CA ALA A 80 -9.61 11.33 6.96
C ALA A 80 -9.17 9.92 7.40
N ARG A 81 -8.32 9.26 6.61
CA ARG A 81 -7.82 7.92 6.93
C ARG A 81 -7.07 7.87 8.24
N ALA A 82 -6.15 8.82 8.45
CA ALA A 82 -5.39 8.89 9.70
C ALA A 82 -6.31 9.16 10.91
N ASN A 83 -7.22 10.13 10.80
CA ASN A 83 -8.11 10.48 11.91
C ASN A 83 -9.15 9.38 12.19
N THR A 84 -9.71 8.73 11.17
CA THR A 84 -10.63 7.60 11.36
C THR A 84 -9.92 6.43 12.03
N LEU A 85 -8.70 6.09 11.58
CA LEU A 85 -7.93 5.02 12.22
C LEU A 85 -7.64 5.36 13.69
N ARG A 86 -7.18 6.57 13.97
CA ARG A 86 -6.96 7.05 15.32
C ARG A 86 -8.21 6.88 16.19
N GLU A 87 -9.37 7.29 15.69
CA GLU A 87 -10.64 7.21 16.41
C GLU A 87 -10.97 5.77 16.80
N PHE A 88 -10.89 4.84 15.87
CA PHE A 88 -11.15 3.43 16.16
C PHE A 88 -10.10 2.81 17.08
N LEU A 89 -8.82 3.15 16.91
CA LEU A 89 -7.76 2.64 17.78
C LEU A 89 -7.92 3.12 19.23
N THR A 90 -8.44 4.33 19.42
CA THR A 90 -8.65 4.91 20.75
C THR A 90 -9.96 4.42 21.39
N ASN A 91 -11.08 4.54 20.67
CA ASN A 91 -12.42 4.45 21.25
C ASN A 91 -13.18 3.16 20.93
N SER A 92 -12.60 2.23 20.17
CA SER A 92 -13.27 0.96 19.90
C SER A 92 -13.28 0.03 21.11
N ASP A 93 -14.43 -0.56 21.41
CA ASP A 93 -14.58 -1.60 22.43
C ASP A 93 -14.26 -3.01 21.91
N GLN A 94 -13.97 -3.15 20.61
CA GLN A 94 -13.66 -4.46 20.05
C GLN A 94 -12.27 -4.93 20.48
N ALA A 95 -12.13 -6.24 20.72
CA ALA A 95 -10.84 -6.85 21.06
C ALA A 95 -9.79 -6.61 19.98
N ASN A 96 -10.16 -6.70 18.71
CA ASN A 96 -9.36 -6.21 17.59
C ASN A 96 -9.91 -4.86 17.13
N LYS A 97 -9.25 -3.78 17.54
CA LYS A 97 -9.62 -2.40 17.23
C LYS A 97 -9.60 -2.05 15.72
N PHE A 98 -9.04 -2.91 14.89
CA PHE A 98 -9.06 -2.76 13.43
C PHE A 98 -10.28 -3.41 12.77
N ASN A 99 -11.08 -4.18 13.50
CA ASN A 99 -12.18 -4.96 12.93
C ASN A 99 -13.46 -4.13 12.74
N HIS A 100 -13.39 -3.11 11.87
CA HIS A 100 -14.49 -2.23 11.53
C HIS A 100 -14.66 -2.11 10.02
N LYS A 101 -15.88 -2.33 9.53
CA LYS A 101 -16.22 -2.22 8.09
C LYS A 101 -16.11 -0.78 7.60
N GLU A 102 -16.45 0.17 8.43
CA GLU A 102 -16.37 1.61 8.15
C GLU A 102 -14.91 2.01 7.90
N LEU A 103 -14.00 1.55 8.75
CA LEU A 103 -12.58 1.78 8.59
C LEU A 103 -12.07 1.19 7.26
N LYS A 104 -12.53 -0.03 6.92
CA LYS A 104 -12.20 -0.65 5.63
C LYS A 104 -12.67 0.20 4.45
N GLN A 105 -13.89 0.74 4.48
CA GLN A 105 -14.43 1.60 3.42
C GLN A 105 -13.59 2.85 3.20
N VAL A 106 -13.11 3.48 4.28
CA VAL A 106 -12.24 4.66 4.22
C VAL A 106 -10.89 4.34 3.59
N PHE A 107 -10.37 3.14 3.81
CA PHE A 107 -9.09 2.72 3.23
C PHE A 107 -9.19 2.12 1.82
N ASP A 108 -10.38 1.70 1.36
CA ASP A 108 -10.54 0.94 0.11
C ASP A 108 -9.97 1.67 -1.11
N LEU A 109 -10.24 2.95 -1.30
CA LEU A 109 -9.73 3.73 -2.43
C LEU A 109 -8.27 4.20 -2.28
N CYS A 110 -7.60 3.92 -1.18
CA CYS A 110 -6.20 4.26 -1.03
C CYS A 110 -5.34 3.35 -1.94
N LEU A 111 -4.56 3.94 -2.84
CA LEU A 111 -3.69 3.22 -3.75
C LEU A 111 -2.37 2.75 -3.13
N SER A 112 -2.11 3.09 -1.87
CA SER A 112 -0.83 2.83 -1.19
C SER A 112 0.40 3.38 -1.97
N CYS A 113 0.21 4.50 -2.66
CA CYS A 113 1.23 5.12 -3.52
C CYS A 113 2.39 5.78 -2.74
N LYS A 114 2.30 5.84 -1.42
CA LYS A 114 3.29 6.42 -0.49
C LYS A 114 3.58 7.92 -0.65
N ALA A 115 2.91 8.63 -1.55
CA ALA A 115 3.10 10.06 -1.70
C ALA A 115 2.85 10.85 -0.40
N CYS A 116 1.96 10.36 0.47
CA CYS A 116 1.72 10.96 1.78
C CYS A 116 2.95 10.87 2.71
N ALA A 117 3.78 9.86 2.61
CA ALA A 117 4.98 9.75 3.43
C ALA A 117 6.03 10.82 3.10
N SER A 118 6.05 11.32 1.85
CA SER A 118 7.03 12.31 1.39
C SER A 118 6.46 13.72 1.27
N GLU A 119 5.19 13.87 0.87
CA GLU A 119 4.60 15.18 0.58
C GLU A 119 3.78 15.75 1.76
N CYS A 120 3.42 14.93 2.76
CA CYS A 120 2.72 15.42 3.94
C CYS A 120 3.67 16.15 4.88
N PRO A 121 3.38 17.42 5.26
CA PRO A 121 4.25 18.17 6.19
C PRO A 121 4.46 17.48 7.54
N SER A 122 3.52 16.62 7.93
CA SER A 122 3.59 15.86 9.19
C SER A 122 4.02 14.40 8.99
N ASN A 123 4.49 14.01 7.80
CA ASN A 123 4.98 12.67 7.45
C ASN A 123 4.02 11.54 7.88
N VAL A 124 2.72 11.70 7.62
CA VAL A 124 1.73 10.66 7.90
C VAL A 124 1.77 9.61 6.81
N ASP A 125 2.42 8.48 7.05
CA ASP A 125 2.47 7.35 6.09
C ASP A 125 1.18 6.52 6.16
N VAL A 126 0.16 6.93 5.41
CA VAL A 126 -1.09 6.17 5.31
C VAL A 126 -0.89 4.84 4.58
N ALA A 127 0.14 4.67 3.77
CA ALA A 127 0.39 3.39 3.12
C ALA A 127 0.81 2.32 4.14
N ALA A 128 1.68 2.67 5.10
CA ALA A 128 2.04 1.79 6.21
C ALA A 128 0.84 1.53 7.14
N LEU A 129 0.08 2.59 7.50
CA LEU A 129 -1.14 2.44 8.30
C LEU A 129 -2.16 1.50 7.64
N LYS A 130 -2.36 1.61 6.31
CA LYS A 130 -3.25 0.74 5.56
C LYS A 130 -2.77 -0.71 5.54
N ALA A 131 -1.48 -0.93 5.36
CA ALA A 131 -0.93 -2.28 5.30
C ALA A 131 -1.13 -3.01 6.63
N GLU A 132 -0.85 -2.37 7.75
CA GLU A 132 -1.12 -2.92 9.08
C GLU A 132 -2.62 -3.13 9.33
N PHE A 133 -3.45 -2.13 9.00
CA PHE A 133 -4.90 -2.24 9.10
C PHE A 133 -5.42 -3.46 8.33
N LEU A 134 -5.02 -3.64 7.08
CA LEU A 134 -5.49 -4.76 6.26
C LEU A 134 -5.06 -6.11 6.83
N TYR A 135 -3.83 -6.21 7.33
CA TYR A 135 -3.37 -7.41 8.00
C TYR A 135 -4.27 -7.77 9.19
N GLN A 136 -4.41 -6.84 10.13
CA GLN A 136 -5.21 -7.04 11.35
C GLN A 136 -6.68 -7.34 11.04
N TYR A 137 -7.25 -6.66 10.05
CA TYR A 137 -8.62 -6.88 9.60
C TYR A 137 -8.80 -8.27 8.99
N GLN A 138 -7.85 -8.70 8.17
CA GLN A 138 -7.90 -10.00 7.50
C GLN A 138 -7.62 -11.17 8.44
N GLU A 139 -6.80 -11.01 9.47
CA GLU A 139 -6.60 -12.01 10.52
C GLU A 139 -7.94 -12.36 11.21
N THR A 140 -8.80 -11.38 11.41
CA THR A 140 -10.11 -11.59 12.04
C THR A 140 -11.17 -12.09 11.05
N ASN A 141 -11.20 -11.55 9.82
CA ASN A 141 -12.28 -11.79 8.85
C ASN A 141 -11.91 -12.82 7.76
N GLY A 142 -10.65 -13.27 7.75
CA GLY A 142 -10.11 -14.14 6.71
C GLY A 142 -9.73 -13.39 5.43
N TYR A 143 -8.96 -14.08 4.60
CA TYR A 143 -8.46 -13.56 3.32
C TYR A 143 -9.42 -13.91 2.19
N SER A 144 -9.81 -12.92 1.40
CA SER A 144 -10.62 -13.16 0.20
C SER A 144 -9.88 -14.05 -0.81
N PHE A 145 -10.63 -14.77 -1.64
CA PHE A 145 -10.04 -15.59 -2.73
C PHE A 145 -9.14 -14.74 -3.64
N ARG A 146 -9.59 -13.53 -4.00
CA ARG A 146 -8.82 -12.59 -4.80
C ARG A 146 -7.50 -12.21 -4.13
N SER A 147 -7.52 -11.91 -2.83
CA SER A 147 -6.29 -11.58 -2.07
C SER A 147 -5.31 -12.75 -2.07
N LYS A 148 -5.79 -13.98 -1.88
CA LYS A 148 -4.96 -15.19 -1.93
C LYS A 148 -4.37 -15.42 -3.33
N LEU A 149 -5.15 -15.15 -4.38
CA LEU A 149 -4.70 -15.29 -5.75
C LEU A 149 -3.54 -14.34 -6.05
N PHE A 150 -3.70 -13.05 -5.73
CA PHE A 150 -2.67 -12.05 -5.99
C PHE A 150 -1.44 -12.21 -5.08
N ALA A 151 -1.62 -12.60 -3.83
CA ALA A 151 -0.50 -12.87 -2.92
C ALA A 151 0.40 -14.04 -3.38
N ASN A 152 -0.15 -14.98 -4.14
CA ASN A 152 0.58 -16.13 -4.67
C ASN A 152 0.88 -16.02 -6.17
N ASN A 153 0.86 -14.81 -6.73
CA ASN A 153 1.04 -14.61 -8.17
C ASN A 153 2.34 -15.21 -8.71
N VAL A 154 3.46 -15.14 -7.96
CA VAL A 154 4.74 -15.74 -8.34
C VAL A 154 4.60 -17.24 -8.59
N LYS A 155 3.87 -17.97 -7.73
CA LYS A 155 3.62 -19.40 -7.90
C LYS A 155 2.80 -19.67 -9.17
N TYR A 156 1.76 -18.87 -9.38
CA TYR A 156 0.89 -19.00 -10.57
C TYR A 156 1.61 -18.59 -11.86
N ASN A 157 2.45 -17.55 -11.81
CA ASN A 157 3.26 -17.15 -12.94
C ASN A 157 4.28 -18.23 -13.32
N LYS A 158 4.93 -18.84 -12.33
CA LYS A 158 5.84 -19.96 -12.56
C LYS A 158 5.14 -21.14 -13.24
N LEU A 159 3.94 -21.49 -12.76
CA LEU A 159 3.12 -22.56 -13.36
C LEU A 159 2.65 -22.16 -14.77
N GLY A 160 2.11 -20.97 -14.95
CA GLY A 160 1.62 -20.47 -16.24
C GLY A 160 2.72 -20.33 -17.30
N SER A 161 3.97 -20.11 -16.86
CA SER A 161 5.13 -20.00 -17.75
C SER A 161 5.62 -21.36 -18.31
N ILE A 162 4.98 -22.47 -17.95
CA ILE A 162 5.21 -23.77 -18.59
C ILE A 162 4.59 -23.77 -19.99
N THR A 163 3.38 -23.19 -20.12
CA THR A 163 2.64 -23.08 -21.37
C THR A 163 2.10 -21.65 -21.56
N PRO A 164 2.97 -20.65 -21.82
CA PRO A 164 2.57 -19.24 -21.79
C PRO A 164 1.46 -18.89 -22.77
N ALA A 165 1.49 -19.46 -23.98
CA ALA A 165 0.50 -19.19 -25.01
C ALA A 165 -0.92 -19.58 -24.55
N LEU A 166 -1.07 -20.80 -24.01
CA LEU A 166 -2.34 -21.30 -23.50
C LEU A 166 -2.82 -20.47 -22.30
N THR A 167 -1.92 -20.23 -21.36
CA THR A 167 -2.23 -19.42 -20.16
C THR A 167 -2.70 -18.02 -20.53
N ASN A 168 -2.05 -17.35 -21.48
CA ASN A 168 -2.43 -16.03 -21.95
C ASN A 168 -3.83 -15.99 -22.56
N VAL A 169 -4.20 -17.01 -23.30
CA VAL A 169 -5.56 -17.13 -23.85
C VAL A 169 -6.59 -17.31 -22.74
N LEU A 170 -6.34 -18.24 -21.82
CA LEU A 170 -7.25 -18.55 -20.71
C LEU A 170 -7.46 -17.36 -19.78
N LEU A 171 -6.40 -16.66 -19.37
CA LEU A 171 -6.49 -15.53 -18.45
C LEU A 171 -7.23 -14.31 -19.03
N ASN A 172 -7.30 -14.17 -20.35
CA ASN A 172 -8.02 -13.08 -21.00
C ASN A 172 -9.50 -13.40 -21.30
N THR A 173 -9.99 -14.60 -20.97
CA THR A 173 -11.42 -14.94 -21.09
C THR A 173 -12.26 -14.16 -20.07
N SER A 174 -13.52 -13.86 -20.43
CA SER A 174 -14.46 -13.17 -19.55
C SER A 174 -14.70 -13.92 -18.24
N LEU A 175 -14.72 -15.25 -18.30
CA LEU A 175 -14.88 -16.09 -17.11
C LEU A 175 -13.71 -15.96 -16.16
N ALA A 176 -12.48 -16.07 -16.66
CA ALA A 176 -11.27 -15.93 -15.84
C ALA A 176 -11.16 -14.53 -15.21
N LYS A 177 -11.45 -13.48 -15.98
CA LYS A 177 -11.49 -12.11 -15.47
C LYS A 177 -12.52 -11.94 -14.36
N GLY A 178 -13.72 -12.53 -14.53
CA GLY A 178 -14.76 -12.53 -13.48
C GLY A 178 -14.29 -13.19 -12.19
N ILE A 179 -13.68 -14.38 -12.27
CA ILE A 179 -13.14 -15.12 -11.12
C ILE A 179 -12.02 -14.31 -10.43
N MET A 180 -11.14 -13.69 -11.19
CA MET A 180 -10.06 -12.85 -10.67
C MET A 180 -10.53 -11.48 -10.15
N GLY A 181 -11.79 -11.10 -10.40
CA GLY A 181 -12.31 -9.78 -10.07
C GLY A 181 -11.65 -8.65 -10.88
N VAL A 182 -11.25 -8.94 -12.13
CA VAL A 182 -10.68 -7.97 -13.07
C VAL A 182 -11.81 -7.44 -13.96
N ALA A 183 -11.85 -6.12 -14.18
CA ALA A 183 -12.85 -5.51 -15.07
C ALA A 183 -12.72 -6.07 -16.50
N GLN A 184 -13.85 -6.33 -17.13
CA GLN A 184 -13.89 -6.95 -18.48
C GLN A 184 -13.14 -6.13 -19.54
N GLN A 185 -13.16 -4.80 -19.39
CA GLN A 185 -12.47 -3.85 -20.27
C GLN A 185 -10.94 -3.86 -20.12
N ARG A 186 -10.41 -4.43 -19.03
CA ARG A 186 -8.97 -4.50 -18.80
C ARG A 186 -8.37 -5.74 -19.44
N SER A 187 -7.21 -5.58 -20.07
CA SER A 187 -6.34 -6.70 -20.43
C SER A 187 -5.59 -7.20 -19.20
N VAL A 188 -5.39 -8.50 -19.10
CA VAL A 188 -4.46 -9.10 -18.14
C VAL A 188 -3.06 -9.06 -18.77
N PRO A 189 -2.00 -8.71 -18.02
CA PRO A 189 -0.63 -8.77 -18.53
C PRO A 189 -0.32 -10.14 -19.12
N LYS A 190 0.38 -10.15 -20.26
CA LYS A 190 0.72 -11.39 -20.94
C LYS A 190 2.03 -11.95 -20.41
N LEU A 191 2.04 -13.23 -20.06
CA LEU A 191 3.27 -13.94 -19.74
C LEU A 191 4.17 -14.00 -20.98
N ALA A 192 5.45 -13.70 -20.79
CA ALA A 192 6.46 -13.82 -21.83
C ALA A 192 6.65 -15.28 -22.26
N SER A 193 7.07 -15.49 -23.49
CA SER A 193 7.34 -16.82 -24.04
C SER A 193 8.50 -17.55 -23.33
N LYS A 194 9.44 -16.78 -22.79
CA LYS A 194 10.58 -17.23 -21.98
C LYS A 194 10.76 -16.29 -20.80
N THR A 195 11.06 -16.83 -19.61
CA THR A 195 11.37 -16.01 -18.46
C THR A 195 12.75 -15.38 -18.60
N PHE A 196 12.93 -14.18 -18.00
CA PHE A 196 14.24 -13.51 -17.97
C PHE A 196 15.32 -14.41 -17.38
N SER A 197 15.05 -15.10 -16.30
CA SER A 197 16.00 -16.05 -15.67
C SER A 197 16.47 -17.15 -16.65
N LYS A 198 15.55 -17.71 -17.45
CA LYS A 198 15.93 -18.72 -18.48
C LYS A 198 16.73 -18.11 -19.61
N TRP A 199 16.38 -16.90 -20.04
CA TRP A 199 17.13 -16.19 -21.06
C TRP A 199 18.55 -15.87 -20.56
N PHE A 200 18.69 -15.30 -19.37
CA PHE A 200 19.94 -14.92 -18.74
C PHE A 200 20.88 -16.13 -18.56
N GLN A 201 20.36 -17.25 -18.03
CA GLN A 201 21.13 -18.49 -17.89
C GLN A 201 21.70 -18.97 -19.24
N LYS A 202 20.88 -18.90 -20.29
CA LYS A 202 21.34 -19.31 -21.63
C LYS A 202 22.46 -18.42 -22.15
N GLN A 203 22.38 -17.11 -21.94
CA GLN A 203 23.42 -16.17 -22.34
C GLN A 203 24.73 -16.39 -21.54
N HIS A 204 24.64 -16.59 -20.24
CA HIS A 204 25.79 -16.83 -19.39
C HIS A 204 26.50 -18.15 -19.70
N VAL A 205 25.79 -19.20 -20.00
CA VAL A 205 26.37 -20.47 -20.43
C VAL A 205 27.10 -20.28 -21.78
N ALA A 206 26.50 -19.53 -22.71
CA ALA A 206 27.14 -19.24 -24.01
C ALA A 206 28.41 -18.39 -23.87
N SER A 207 28.42 -17.41 -22.96
CA SER A 207 29.59 -16.54 -22.73
C SER A 207 30.73 -17.25 -22.01
N ASN A 208 30.45 -18.17 -21.10
CA ASN A 208 31.47 -18.99 -20.43
C ASN A 208 32.18 -19.97 -21.37
N LEU A 209 31.55 -20.34 -22.48
CA LEU A 209 32.16 -21.13 -23.54
C LEU A 209 33.05 -20.31 -24.47
N SER A 210 32.89 -19.00 -24.47
CA SER A 210 33.61 -18.08 -25.39
C SER A 210 34.77 -17.29 -24.73
N SER A 211 34.89 -17.23 -23.42
CA SER A 211 35.91 -16.41 -22.77
C SER A 211 37.04 -17.25 -22.13
N ARG A 212 38.18 -17.36 -22.82
CA ARG A 212 39.49 -17.54 -22.18
C ARG A 212 39.92 -16.26 -21.44
N ALA A 213 39.05 -15.69 -20.64
CA ALA A 213 39.40 -14.60 -19.75
C ALA A 213 39.97 -15.20 -18.47
N THR A 214 41.25 -15.02 -18.26
CA THR A 214 41.98 -15.29 -17.03
C THR A 214 41.26 -14.63 -15.87
N SER A 215 40.62 -15.45 -15.01
CA SER A 215 39.89 -15.00 -13.83
C SER A 215 40.84 -14.48 -12.76
N ARG A 216 41.16 -13.19 -12.77
CA ARG A 216 41.66 -12.48 -11.60
C ARG A 216 40.66 -11.39 -11.29
N ASP A 217 39.97 -11.54 -10.13
CA ASP A 217 39.11 -10.55 -9.46
C ASP A 217 37.84 -10.12 -10.18
N LEU A 218 37.04 -11.04 -10.68
CA LEU A 218 35.65 -10.74 -11.01
C LEU A 218 34.85 -10.59 -9.71
N LYS A 219 34.54 -9.34 -9.34
CA LYS A 219 33.58 -9.03 -8.28
C LYS A 219 32.25 -9.66 -8.67
N LYS A 220 31.67 -10.47 -7.77
CA LYS A 220 30.30 -11.00 -7.96
C LYS A 220 29.31 -9.83 -7.90
N VAL A 221 28.53 -9.68 -8.96
CA VAL A 221 27.44 -8.71 -9.03
C VAL A 221 26.14 -9.48 -9.01
N TYR A 222 25.20 -9.03 -8.20
CA TYR A 222 23.85 -9.60 -8.15
C TYR A 222 22.91 -8.70 -8.92
N LEU A 223 22.20 -9.27 -9.91
CA LEU A 223 21.14 -8.57 -10.62
C LEU A 223 19.81 -8.85 -9.89
N PHE A 224 19.13 -7.78 -9.45
CA PHE A 224 17.79 -7.90 -8.92
C PHE A 224 16.81 -8.10 -10.07
N ASN A 225 16.16 -9.24 -10.07
CA ASN A 225 15.17 -9.62 -11.07
C ASN A 225 13.82 -9.82 -10.38
N ASP A 226 12.96 -8.81 -10.47
CA ASP A 226 11.63 -8.88 -9.92
C ASP A 226 10.70 -9.78 -10.75
N GLU A 227 9.49 -10.02 -10.23
CA GLU A 227 8.53 -10.90 -10.89
C GLU A 227 7.98 -10.35 -12.22
N PHE A 228 7.87 -9.01 -12.35
CA PHE A 228 7.36 -8.41 -13.58
C PHE A 228 8.40 -8.52 -14.68
N THR A 229 9.64 -8.17 -14.41
CA THR A 229 10.77 -8.35 -15.32
C THR A 229 10.96 -9.84 -15.67
N ASN A 230 10.80 -10.74 -14.72
CA ASN A 230 11.02 -12.16 -14.95
C ASN A 230 9.94 -12.83 -15.82
N TYR A 231 8.66 -12.44 -15.65
CA TYR A 231 7.55 -13.18 -16.27
C TYR A 231 6.80 -12.41 -17.36
N TYR A 232 6.86 -11.09 -17.37
CA TYR A 232 6.06 -10.24 -18.25
C TYR A 232 6.92 -9.37 -19.16
N ASP A 233 7.75 -8.52 -18.60
CA ASP A 233 8.51 -7.47 -19.29
C ASP A 233 9.97 -7.88 -19.46
N VAL A 234 10.21 -9.07 -20.00
CA VAL A 234 11.56 -9.69 -20.12
C VAL A 234 12.51 -8.85 -20.96
N GLU A 235 11.98 -8.02 -21.86
CA GLU A 235 12.79 -7.14 -22.74
C GLU A 235 13.41 -5.96 -21.98
N ILE A 236 12.91 -5.64 -20.76
CA ILE A 236 13.43 -4.53 -19.94
C ILE A 236 14.63 -4.99 -19.11
N GLY A 237 14.70 -6.25 -18.73
CA GLY A 237 15.78 -6.85 -17.96
C GLY A 237 16.97 -7.21 -18.84
#